data_bc36f3516870c3d11ce8ffcdfc1e686c
#
_entry.id   bc36f3516870c3d11ce8ffcdfc1e686c
#
_cell.length_a   1.000
_cell.length_b   1.000
_cell.length_c   1.000
_cell.angle_alpha   90.00
_cell.angle_beta   90.00
_cell.angle_gamma   90.00
#
_symmetry.space_group_name_H-M   'P 1'
#
loop_
_entity.id
_entity.type
_entity.pdbx_description
1 polymer ?
#
loop_
_entity_poly.entity_id
_entity_poly.type
_entity_poly.pdbx_seq_one_letter_code
_entity_poly.pdbx_strand_id
1 'polypeptide(L)'
;MSQMGLKAAAPRLQRIVSNVEVERKFNPGPKFASLFLSDGQAKLQAQPHEFYGNKDSSSFTVIRQPGKLIRDTYYDTHDSNLCKLGLWVRQRYVHVLPSNPLRFERRQDDKAVVERVLPLPTDESRANEQWNAKLRLGGNFSNTQFVEFDGKKKVSDEVLRITKTKTRLEDLRVVSDLLTRRLSWKVTRLANGSAPSAKMTIVLDEVTEAEAINDGSDKSGFIHTIGEVELFEELVTEDKDNEGHEAHRKEVATRRMDELKEFMLVNAGLFTTTPKPIGKLSAYDTWSNSRS
;
A
#
# COMPACT_ATOMS: atom_id res chain seq x y z
N MET A 1 51.07 -42.85 -0.33
CA MET A 1 50.41 -41.77 0.43
C MET A 1 49.58 -40.96 -0.58
N SER A 2 48.28 -41.17 -0.56
CA SER A 2 47.36 -40.54 -1.53
C SER A 2 46.79 -39.27 -0.90
N GLN A 3 47.09 -38.10 -1.47
CA GLN A 3 46.49 -36.82 -1.06
C GLN A 3 45.08 -36.74 -1.59
N MET A 4 44.08 -36.85 -0.70
CA MET A 4 42.73 -36.51 -0.98
C MET A 4 42.60 -34.96 -1.02
N GLY A 5 42.50 -34.40 -2.22
CA GLY A 5 42.18 -33.02 -2.42
C GLY A 5 40.74 -32.72 -1.99
N LEU A 6 40.56 -31.96 -0.92
CA LEU A 6 39.30 -31.34 -0.54
C LEU A 6 38.87 -30.39 -1.66
N LYS A 7 37.85 -30.78 -2.44
CA LYS A 7 37.14 -29.84 -3.32
C LYS A 7 36.42 -28.85 -2.44
N ALA A 8 36.85 -27.59 -2.41
CA ALA A 8 36.09 -26.50 -1.81
C ALA A 8 34.70 -26.42 -2.48
N ALA A 9 33.68 -26.49 -1.70
CA ALA A 9 32.31 -26.29 -2.18
C ALA A 9 32.22 -24.85 -2.75
N ALA A 10 31.70 -24.73 -3.96
CA ALA A 10 31.45 -23.43 -4.56
C ALA A 10 30.53 -22.60 -3.65
N PRO A 11 30.79 -21.29 -3.45
CA PRO A 11 29.94 -20.46 -2.63
C PRO A 11 28.52 -20.49 -3.19
N ARG A 12 27.56 -20.81 -2.33
CA ARG A 12 26.14 -20.82 -2.67
C ARG A 12 25.72 -19.38 -2.91
N LEU A 13 25.43 -19.00 -4.13
CA LEU A 13 24.91 -17.66 -4.48
C LEU A 13 23.65 -17.41 -3.64
N GLN A 14 23.66 -16.32 -2.88
CA GLN A 14 22.53 -15.94 -2.05
C GLN A 14 21.51 -15.21 -2.92
N ARG A 15 20.30 -15.78 -3.00
CA ARG A 15 19.19 -15.18 -3.77
C ARG A 15 18.57 -14.05 -2.95
N ILE A 16 18.63 -12.83 -3.47
CA ILE A 16 17.99 -11.66 -2.86
C ILE A 16 16.66 -11.40 -3.54
N VAL A 17 15.59 -11.36 -2.75
CA VAL A 17 14.24 -11.00 -3.19
C VAL A 17 13.93 -9.60 -2.72
N SER A 18 13.56 -8.72 -3.64
CA SER A 18 13.14 -7.34 -3.38
C SER A 18 11.77 -7.09 -3.96
N ASN A 19 10.94 -6.39 -3.21
CA ASN A 19 9.61 -5.98 -3.62
C ASN A 19 9.65 -4.51 -4.03
N VAL A 20 9.42 -4.25 -5.32
CA VAL A 20 9.28 -2.89 -5.85
C VAL A 20 7.80 -2.59 -6.03
N GLU A 21 7.35 -1.50 -5.43
CA GLU A 21 6.00 -0.97 -5.56
C GLU A 21 6.05 0.44 -6.13
N VAL A 22 5.21 0.70 -7.11
CA VAL A 22 4.94 2.06 -7.57
C VAL A 22 3.46 2.35 -7.38
N GLU A 23 3.15 3.52 -6.86
CA GLU A 23 1.79 3.93 -6.62
C GLU A 23 1.52 5.34 -7.15
N ARG A 24 0.31 5.54 -7.65
CA ARG A 24 -0.18 6.85 -8.05
C ARG A 24 -1.55 7.10 -7.45
N LYS A 25 -1.67 8.24 -6.76
CA LYS A 25 -2.88 8.63 -6.04
C LYS A 25 -3.87 9.34 -6.94
N PHE A 26 -5.16 9.16 -6.64
CA PHE A 26 -6.26 9.86 -7.29
C PHE A 26 -7.39 10.20 -6.31
N ASN A 27 -8.21 11.17 -6.65
CA ASN A 27 -9.44 11.47 -5.93
C ASN A 27 -10.59 10.67 -6.56
N PRO A 28 -11.35 9.87 -5.77
CA PRO A 28 -12.48 9.12 -6.30
C PRO A 28 -13.59 10.08 -6.72
N GLY A 29 -13.78 10.22 -8.03
CA GLY A 29 -14.83 11.04 -8.64
C GLY A 29 -16.14 10.30 -8.82
N PRO A 30 -17.23 11.00 -9.25
CA PRO A 30 -18.55 10.39 -9.47
C PRO A 30 -18.52 9.21 -10.44
N LYS A 31 -17.73 9.28 -11.51
CA LYS A 31 -17.61 8.19 -12.49
C LYS A 31 -16.95 6.96 -11.87
N PHE A 32 -15.91 7.13 -11.03
CA PHE A 32 -15.33 6.03 -10.27
C PHE A 32 -16.36 5.43 -9.33
N ALA A 33 -17.06 6.26 -8.55
CA ALA A 33 -18.09 5.79 -7.62
C ALA A 33 -19.21 5.02 -8.33
N SER A 34 -19.70 5.52 -9.46
CA SER A 34 -20.72 4.86 -10.26
C SER A 34 -20.31 3.48 -10.78
N LEU A 35 -19.05 3.32 -11.18
CA LEU A 35 -18.55 2.06 -11.76
C LEU A 35 -18.08 1.05 -10.69
N PHE A 36 -17.48 1.52 -9.61
CA PHE A 36 -16.83 0.64 -8.65
C PHE A 36 -17.59 0.48 -7.34
N LEU A 37 -18.50 1.42 -6.99
CA LEU A 37 -19.20 1.44 -5.69
C LEU A 37 -20.72 1.26 -5.80
N SER A 38 -21.31 1.25 -7.02
CA SER A 38 -22.76 1.14 -7.17
C SER A 38 -23.28 -0.25 -6.76
N ASP A 39 -24.44 -0.27 -6.12
CA ASP A 39 -25.10 -1.49 -5.60
C ASP A 39 -25.43 -2.54 -6.67
N GLY A 40 -25.56 -2.14 -7.94
CA GLY A 40 -25.70 -3.05 -9.08
C GLY A 40 -24.53 -4.02 -9.22
N GLN A 41 -23.38 -3.67 -8.68
CA GLN A 41 -22.17 -4.49 -8.69
C GLN A 41 -22.07 -5.47 -7.48
N ALA A 42 -22.96 -5.43 -6.51
CA ALA A 42 -23.01 -6.46 -5.48
C ALA A 42 -23.26 -7.88 -6.05
N LYS A 43 -23.83 -7.98 -7.25
CA LYS A 43 -23.95 -9.23 -8.01
C LYS A 43 -22.66 -9.61 -8.78
N LEU A 44 -21.65 -8.74 -8.81
CA LEU A 44 -20.39 -8.88 -9.52
C LEU A 44 -19.30 -9.53 -8.65
N GLN A 45 -19.71 -10.25 -7.61
CA GLN A 45 -18.79 -11.10 -6.87
C GLN A 45 -18.16 -12.13 -7.81
N ALA A 46 -16.86 -12.00 -8.02
CA ALA A 46 -15.99 -12.93 -8.74
C ALA A 46 -16.12 -13.00 -10.27
N GLN A 47 -16.88 -12.14 -10.95
CA GLN A 47 -16.86 -12.08 -12.42
C GLN A 47 -15.93 -10.95 -12.91
N PRO A 48 -15.09 -11.16 -13.91
CA PRO A 48 -14.29 -10.11 -14.51
C PRO A 48 -15.19 -9.05 -15.19
N HIS A 49 -14.91 -7.76 -14.95
CA HIS A 49 -15.52 -6.67 -15.68
C HIS A 49 -14.55 -6.13 -16.69
N GLU A 50 -15.00 -6.05 -17.94
CA GLU A 50 -14.24 -5.45 -19.02
C GLU A 50 -14.54 -3.96 -19.13
N PHE A 51 -13.48 -3.16 -19.15
CA PHE A 51 -13.54 -1.74 -19.44
C PHE A 51 -12.94 -1.51 -20.83
N TYR A 52 -13.75 -0.96 -21.70
CA TYR A 52 -13.31 -0.60 -23.05
C TYR A 52 -12.95 0.88 -23.04
N GLY A 53 -11.69 1.18 -23.30
CA GLY A 53 -11.26 2.55 -23.57
C GLY A 53 -11.76 3.02 -24.95
N ASN A 54 -11.58 4.32 -25.23
CA ASN A 54 -11.83 4.86 -26.56
C ASN A 54 -10.97 4.13 -27.62
N LYS A 55 -11.42 4.11 -28.88
CA LYS A 55 -11.08 3.28 -30.04
C LYS A 55 -9.63 2.74 -30.21
N ASP A 56 -8.64 3.27 -29.50
CA ASP A 56 -7.23 2.84 -29.55
C ASP A 56 -6.64 2.42 -28.18
N SER A 57 -7.46 2.30 -27.13
CA SER A 57 -6.99 2.04 -25.78
C SER A 57 -7.16 0.58 -25.41
N SER A 58 -6.12 0.02 -24.83
CA SER A 58 -6.09 -1.32 -24.24
C SER A 58 -7.26 -1.52 -23.29
N SER A 59 -8.12 -2.48 -23.59
CA SER A 59 -9.15 -2.95 -22.65
C SER A 59 -8.49 -3.58 -21.43
N PHE A 60 -9.12 -3.45 -20.28
CA PHE A 60 -8.69 -4.12 -19.05
C PHE A 60 -9.88 -4.69 -18.31
N THR A 61 -9.64 -5.75 -17.57
CA THR A 61 -10.63 -6.35 -16.68
C THR A 61 -10.28 -6.05 -15.23
N VAL A 62 -11.30 -5.90 -14.38
CA VAL A 62 -11.14 -5.75 -12.94
C VAL A 62 -11.91 -6.83 -12.22
N ILE A 63 -11.29 -7.36 -11.16
CA ILE A 63 -11.91 -8.33 -10.27
C ILE A 63 -11.87 -7.76 -8.87
N ARG A 64 -13.04 -7.53 -8.29
CA ARG A 64 -13.16 -7.06 -6.91
C ARG A 64 -12.54 -8.09 -5.96
N GLN A 65 -11.77 -7.60 -5.01
CA GLN A 65 -11.18 -8.39 -3.95
C GLN A 65 -12.02 -8.28 -2.68
N PRO A 66 -11.93 -9.23 -1.74
CA PRO A 66 -12.53 -9.07 -0.42
C PRO A 66 -12.08 -7.78 0.24
N GLY A 67 -13.02 -7.06 0.85
CA GLY A 67 -12.71 -5.85 1.61
C GLY A 67 -11.77 -6.16 2.76
N LYS A 68 -11.00 -5.17 3.19
CA LYS A 68 -10.07 -5.31 4.31
C LYS A 68 -10.25 -4.18 5.30
N LEU A 69 -10.10 -4.51 6.58
CA LEU A 69 -9.83 -3.55 7.62
C LEU A 69 -8.35 -3.66 7.96
N ILE A 70 -7.65 -2.55 7.89
CA ILE A 70 -6.20 -2.48 8.10
C ILE A 70 -5.94 -1.48 9.21
N ARG A 71 -5.27 -1.90 10.28
CA ARG A 71 -4.69 -1.00 11.27
C ARG A 71 -3.21 -0.86 10.99
N ASP A 72 -2.77 0.37 10.80
CA ASP A 72 -1.36 0.75 10.59
C ASP A 72 -0.91 1.63 11.74
N THR A 73 -0.08 1.11 12.64
CA THR A 73 0.60 1.90 13.65
C THR A 73 1.97 2.30 13.11
N TYR A 74 2.18 3.60 12.88
CA TYR A 74 3.43 4.14 12.31
C TYR A 74 4.40 4.56 13.38
N TYR A 75 5.68 4.33 13.11
CA TYR A 75 6.79 4.57 14.02
C TYR A 75 7.85 5.45 13.40
N ASP A 76 8.36 6.43 14.16
CA ASP A 76 9.49 7.27 13.77
C ASP A 76 10.28 7.71 15.02
N THR A 77 11.39 8.39 14.80
CA THR A 77 12.13 9.09 15.85
C THR A 77 11.37 10.34 16.29
N HIS A 78 11.74 10.91 17.43
CA HIS A 78 11.12 12.12 17.98
C HIS A 78 11.13 13.29 16.98
N ASP A 79 12.18 13.41 16.19
CA ASP A 79 12.39 14.49 15.20
C ASP A 79 11.96 14.10 13.77
N SER A 80 11.21 12.99 13.62
CA SER A 80 10.74 12.46 12.33
C SER A 80 11.87 12.18 11.34
N ASN A 81 12.99 11.67 11.83
CA ASN A 81 14.18 11.47 11.01
C ASN A 81 14.01 10.38 9.94
N LEU A 82 13.27 9.31 10.24
CA LEU A 82 13.02 8.24 9.25
C LEU A 82 12.19 8.78 8.07
N CYS A 83 11.12 9.52 8.34
CA CYS A 83 10.29 10.16 7.32
C CYS A 83 11.12 11.11 6.44
N LYS A 84 12.00 11.93 7.04
CA LYS A 84 12.94 12.83 6.33
C LYS A 84 13.90 12.04 5.43
N LEU A 85 14.33 10.86 5.86
CA LEU A 85 15.18 9.94 5.09
C LEU A 85 14.38 9.13 4.05
N GLY A 86 13.06 9.26 4.02
CA GLY A 86 12.19 8.57 3.08
C GLY A 86 11.87 7.13 3.48
N LEU A 87 11.95 6.80 4.77
CA LEU A 87 11.58 5.49 5.32
C LEU A 87 10.32 5.62 6.18
N TRP A 88 9.30 4.84 5.86
CA TRP A 88 8.07 4.72 6.66
C TRP A 88 8.04 3.34 7.30
N VAL A 89 8.09 3.29 8.63
CA VAL A 89 8.05 2.07 9.43
C VAL A 89 6.69 1.93 10.07
N ARG A 90 6.09 0.74 9.97
CA ARG A 90 4.79 0.46 10.60
C ARG A 90 4.68 -0.96 11.12
N GLN A 91 3.83 -1.14 12.11
CA GLN A 91 3.17 -2.41 12.39
C GLN A 91 1.81 -2.42 11.69
N ARG A 92 1.51 -3.50 10.99
CA ARG A 92 0.26 -3.68 10.24
C ARG A 92 -0.49 -4.90 10.73
N TYR A 93 -1.75 -4.68 11.04
CA TYR A 93 -2.73 -5.73 11.22
C TYR A 93 -3.74 -5.69 10.08
N VAL A 94 -4.09 -6.85 9.52
CA VAL A 94 -5.06 -6.95 8.43
C VAL A 94 -6.15 -7.95 8.79
N HIS A 95 -7.39 -7.48 8.76
CA HIS A 95 -8.58 -8.32 8.87
C HIS A 95 -9.32 -8.33 7.54
N VAL A 96 -9.56 -9.53 6.99
CA VAL A 96 -10.32 -9.69 5.75
C VAL A 96 -11.80 -9.70 6.10
N LEU A 97 -12.56 -8.78 5.51
CA LEU A 97 -13.99 -8.69 5.74
C LEU A 97 -14.72 -9.81 4.99
N PRO A 98 -15.77 -10.39 5.56
CA PRO A 98 -16.57 -11.41 4.88
C PRO A 98 -17.13 -10.86 3.56
N SER A 99 -17.28 -11.75 2.58
CA SER A 99 -17.64 -11.40 1.19
C SER A 99 -19.03 -10.79 1.01
N ASN A 100 -19.81 -10.70 2.07
CA ASN A 100 -21.10 -10.02 2.02
C ASN A 100 -20.86 -8.51 2.17
N PRO A 101 -21.04 -7.72 1.10
CA PRO A 101 -20.73 -6.30 1.17
C PRO A 101 -21.67 -5.67 2.19
N LEU A 102 -21.10 -5.16 3.27
CA LEU A 102 -21.78 -4.14 4.04
C LEU A 102 -22.16 -3.05 3.04
N ARG A 103 -23.47 -2.88 2.82
CA ARG A 103 -23.98 -1.77 2.04
C ARG A 103 -23.26 -0.50 2.48
N PHE A 104 -22.75 0.25 1.51
CA PHE A 104 -22.42 1.65 1.67
C PHE A 104 -23.74 2.42 1.82
N GLU A 105 -24.48 2.14 2.89
CA GLU A 105 -25.59 3.00 3.28
C GLU A 105 -24.96 4.23 3.96
N ARG A 106 -24.78 5.28 3.17
CA ARG A 106 -24.74 6.64 3.71
C ARG A 106 -26.10 6.86 4.37
N ARG A 107 -26.23 6.46 5.62
CA ARG A 107 -27.29 6.99 6.48
C ARG A 107 -26.77 8.29 7.05
N GLN A 108 -27.61 9.32 7.02
CA GLN A 108 -27.34 10.62 7.64
C GLN A 108 -27.09 10.53 9.16
N ASP A 109 -27.16 9.33 9.75
CA ASP A 109 -26.93 9.04 11.17
C ASP A 109 -25.77 8.06 11.35
N ASP A 110 -24.57 8.40 10.85
CA ASP A 110 -23.40 7.50 10.72
C ASP A 110 -22.76 7.03 12.05
N LYS A 111 -23.29 7.43 13.21
CA LYS A 111 -22.72 7.04 14.52
C LYS A 111 -22.98 5.58 14.93
N ALA A 112 -23.99 4.92 14.38
CA ALA A 112 -24.45 3.62 14.90
C ALA A 112 -23.93 2.39 14.14
N VAL A 113 -23.33 2.54 12.96
CA VAL A 113 -22.98 1.41 12.08
C VAL A 113 -21.55 0.93 12.28
N VAL A 114 -20.63 1.82 12.71
CA VAL A 114 -19.22 1.46 12.96
C VAL A 114 -19.07 0.57 14.21
N GLU A 115 -19.92 0.76 15.21
CA GLU A 115 -19.85 -0.01 16.47
C GLU A 115 -20.25 -1.48 16.34
N ARG A 116 -21.01 -1.88 15.33
CA ARG A 116 -21.58 -3.24 15.25
C ARG A 116 -20.76 -4.25 14.45
N VAL A 117 -19.72 -3.86 13.75
CA VAL A 117 -19.13 -4.73 12.72
C VAL A 117 -17.68 -5.13 12.98
N LEU A 118 -17.02 -4.55 13.96
CA LEU A 118 -15.58 -4.80 14.11
C LEU A 118 -15.23 -5.12 15.57
N PRO A 119 -14.91 -6.37 15.88
CA PRO A 119 -14.06 -6.60 17.01
C PRO A 119 -12.72 -5.90 16.71
N LEU A 120 -12.49 -4.76 17.35
CA LEU A 120 -11.13 -4.23 17.43
C LEU A 120 -10.21 -5.37 17.86
N PRO A 121 -8.97 -5.41 17.33
CA PRO A 121 -8.03 -6.45 17.70
C PRO A 121 -7.93 -6.51 19.23
N THR A 122 -8.39 -7.61 19.81
CA THR A 122 -8.10 -7.96 21.21
C THR A 122 -6.59 -8.19 21.35
N ASP A 123 -6.05 -8.16 22.55
CA ASP A 123 -4.60 -8.38 22.76
C ASP A 123 -4.10 -9.68 22.12
N GLU A 124 -4.94 -10.70 22.00
CA GLU A 124 -4.63 -11.94 21.28
C GLU A 124 -4.47 -11.75 19.76
N SER A 125 -5.16 -10.77 19.16
CA SER A 125 -5.04 -10.50 17.72
C SER A 125 -3.82 -9.66 17.36
N ARG A 126 -3.19 -8.96 18.34
CA ARG A 126 -1.90 -8.28 18.15
C ARG A 126 -0.75 -9.23 17.85
N ALA A 127 -0.89 -10.51 18.17
CA ALA A 127 0.08 -11.55 17.80
C ALA A 127 0.27 -11.71 16.27
N ASN A 128 -0.69 -11.23 15.46
CA ASN A 128 -0.63 -11.25 14.00
C ASN A 128 -0.16 -9.92 13.38
N GLU A 129 0.30 -8.96 14.18
CA GLU A 129 0.86 -7.70 13.67
C GLU A 129 2.20 -7.96 12.98
N GLN A 130 2.31 -7.48 11.76
CA GLN A 130 3.52 -7.64 10.95
C GLN A 130 4.25 -6.30 10.81
N TRP A 131 5.56 -6.32 11.08
CA TRP A 131 6.42 -5.19 10.76
C TRP A 131 6.59 -5.07 9.26
N ASN A 132 6.34 -3.86 8.76
CA ASN A 132 6.61 -3.46 7.38
C ASN A 132 7.39 -2.15 7.37
N ALA A 133 8.18 -1.96 6.32
CA ALA A 133 8.73 -0.65 6.01
C ALA A 133 8.68 -0.39 4.51
N LYS A 134 8.47 0.88 4.12
CA LYS A 134 8.57 1.37 2.74
C LYS A 134 9.71 2.37 2.65
N LEU A 135 10.71 2.09 1.82
CA LEU A 135 11.78 3.03 1.49
C LEU A 135 11.52 3.66 0.14
N ARG A 136 11.47 4.99 0.09
CA ARG A 136 11.27 5.74 -1.14
C ARG A 136 12.50 5.67 -2.04
N LEU A 137 12.32 5.18 -3.26
CA LEU A 137 13.33 5.19 -4.32
C LEU A 137 13.29 6.47 -5.13
N GLY A 138 12.11 7.07 -5.28
CA GLY A 138 11.90 8.26 -6.10
C GLY A 138 10.45 8.74 -6.08
N GLY A 139 10.16 9.70 -6.97
CA GLY A 139 8.82 10.28 -7.10
C GLY A 139 8.53 11.37 -6.08
N ASN A 140 7.26 11.69 -5.97
CA ASN A 140 6.72 12.64 -4.99
C ASN A 140 5.53 12.00 -4.25
N PHE A 141 4.92 12.71 -3.29
CA PHE A 141 3.81 12.15 -2.49
C PHE A 141 2.57 11.70 -3.29
N SER A 142 2.41 12.14 -4.55
CA SER A 142 1.29 11.71 -5.41
C SER A 142 1.67 10.55 -6.34
N ASN A 143 2.97 10.40 -6.64
CA ASN A 143 3.53 9.40 -7.55
C ASN A 143 4.79 8.84 -6.90
N THR A 144 4.66 7.80 -6.09
CA THR A 144 5.74 7.30 -5.23
C THR A 144 6.25 5.95 -5.72
N GLN A 145 7.56 5.77 -5.61
CA GLN A 145 8.28 4.54 -5.91
C GLN A 145 8.92 4.04 -4.62
N PHE A 146 8.66 2.79 -4.26
CA PHE A 146 9.11 2.20 -3.00
C PHE A 146 9.82 0.86 -3.21
N VAL A 147 10.70 0.55 -2.26
CA VAL A 147 11.04 -0.83 -1.90
C VAL A 147 10.34 -1.17 -0.59
N GLU A 148 9.72 -2.33 -0.54
CA GLU A 148 9.07 -2.82 0.66
C GLU A 148 9.94 -3.85 1.40
N PHE A 149 9.92 -3.76 2.73
CA PHE A 149 10.57 -4.68 3.64
C PHE A 149 9.52 -5.29 4.56
N ASP A 150 9.42 -6.62 4.55
CA ASP A 150 8.48 -7.36 5.36
C ASP A 150 9.20 -8.17 6.44
N GLY A 151 8.68 -8.08 7.66
CA GLY A 151 9.17 -8.78 8.83
C GLY A 151 10.14 -7.98 9.67
N LYS A 152 10.06 -8.18 11.01
CA LYS A 152 10.79 -7.40 12.02
C LYS A 152 12.29 -7.29 11.75
N LYS A 153 12.92 -8.43 11.35
CA LYS A 153 14.36 -8.44 11.08
C LYS A 153 14.75 -7.51 9.93
N LYS A 154 14.09 -7.62 8.77
CA LYS A 154 14.40 -6.80 7.59
C LYS A 154 14.15 -5.32 7.86
N VAL A 155 13.07 -5.00 8.58
CA VAL A 155 12.75 -3.62 8.98
C VAL A 155 13.80 -3.07 9.92
N SER A 156 14.23 -3.84 10.93
CA SER A 156 15.29 -3.44 11.86
C SER A 156 16.62 -3.21 11.14
N ASP A 157 17.01 -4.13 10.25
CA ASP A 157 18.23 -4.01 9.46
C ASP A 157 18.21 -2.73 8.59
N GLU A 158 17.04 -2.40 8.01
CA GLU A 158 16.89 -1.20 7.18
C GLU A 158 16.90 0.10 7.99
N VAL A 159 16.29 0.13 9.18
CA VAL A 159 16.36 1.28 10.11
C VAL A 159 17.82 1.54 10.50
N LEU A 160 18.57 0.50 10.88
CA LEU A 160 19.99 0.62 11.21
C LEU A 160 20.81 1.13 10.02
N ARG A 161 20.54 0.59 8.82
CA ARG A 161 21.27 0.97 7.59
C ARG A 161 21.08 2.44 7.25
N ILE A 162 19.81 2.92 7.22
CA ILE A 162 19.49 4.28 6.78
C ILE A 162 19.92 5.33 7.82
N THR A 163 19.86 4.98 9.10
CA THR A 163 20.29 5.87 10.20
C THR A 163 21.79 5.76 10.51
N LYS A 164 22.53 4.95 9.74
CA LYS A 164 23.96 4.67 9.99
C LYS A 164 24.20 4.16 11.42
N THR A 165 23.42 3.18 11.83
CA THR A 165 23.45 2.52 13.15
C THR A 165 23.15 3.41 14.36
N LYS A 166 22.57 4.60 14.15
CA LYS A 166 22.26 5.55 15.24
C LYS A 166 20.94 5.26 15.94
N THR A 167 20.01 4.58 15.27
CA THR A 167 18.65 4.35 15.78
C THR A 167 18.32 2.87 15.66
N ARG A 168 17.80 2.27 16.71
CA ARG A 168 17.27 0.91 16.71
C ARG A 168 15.76 0.94 16.53
N LEU A 169 15.17 -0.18 16.12
CA LEU A 169 13.72 -0.32 15.95
C LEU A 169 12.98 -0.08 17.29
N GLU A 170 13.59 -0.48 18.41
CA GLU A 170 13.07 -0.35 19.76
C GLU A 170 13.10 1.09 20.29
N ASP A 171 13.90 1.98 19.68
CA ASP A 171 14.01 3.39 20.04
C ASP A 171 12.95 4.27 19.38
N LEU A 172 12.17 3.67 18.44
CA LEU A 172 11.11 4.38 17.71
C LEU A 172 9.87 4.54 18.59
N ARG A 173 9.17 5.66 18.38
CA ARG A 173 7.89 5.95 19.02
C ARG A 173 6.74 5.89 18.03
N VAL A 174 5.55 5.65 18.52
CA VAL A 174 4.33 5.76 17.72
C VAL A 174 4.11 7.23 17.35
N VAL A 175 3.91 7.50 16.07
CA VAL A 175 3.62 8.83 15.53
C VAL A 175 2.20 8.94 14.98
N SER A 176 1.60 7.84 14.54
CA SER A 176 0.19 7.78 14.17
C SER A 176 -0.32 6.35 14.25
N ASP A 177 -1.61 6.20 14.53
CA ASP A 177 -2.32 4.92 14.55
C ASP A 177 -3.62 5.07 13.75
N LEU A 178 -3.64 4.48 12.57
CA LEU A 178 -4.68 4.69 11.58
C LEU A 178 -5.42 3.39 11.29
N LEU A 179 -6.75 3.48 11.26
CA LEU A 179 -7.63 2.43 10.80
C LEU A 179 -8.06 2.73 9.38
N THR A 180 -7.85 1.80 8.47
CA THR A 180 -8.17 1.93 7.06
C THR A 180 -9.16 0.86 6.65
N ARG A 181 -10.31 1.26 6.14
CA ARG A 181 -11.24 0.39 5.41
C ARG A 181 -10.84 0.43 3.95
N ARG A 182 -10.32 -0.69 3.43
CA ARG A 182 -9.82 -0.81 2.06
C ARG A 182 -10.75 -1.61 1.19
N LEU A 183 -11.16 -1.04 0.07
CA LEU A 183 -11.69 -1.75 -1.07
C LEU A 183 -10.61 -1.87 -2.13
N SER A 184 -10.53 -3.01 -2.82
CA SER A 184 -9.53 -3.20 -3.85
C SER A 184 -10.04 -4.03 -5.02
N TRP A 185 -9.43 -3.80 -6.19
CA TRP A 185 -9.72 -4.49 -7.44
C TRP A 185 -8.41 -4.88 -8.10
N LYS A 186 -8.26 -6.17 -8.39
CA LYS A 186 -7.17 -6.67 -9.21
C LYS A 186 -7.44 -6.29 -10.66
N VAL A 187 -6.45 -5.69 -11.32
CA VAL A 187 -6.51 -5.30 -12.73
C VAL A 187 -5.74 -6.32 -13.56
N THR A 188 -6.36 -6.78 -14.65
CA THR A 188 -5.68 -7.56 -15.69
C THR A 188 -5.82 -6.81 -17.00
N ARG A 189 -4.70 -6.40 -17.59
CA ARG A 189 -4.71 -5.79 -18.93
C ARG A 189 -4.88 -6.92 -19.96
N LEU A 190 -5.79 -6.73 -20.89
CA LEU A 190 -5.92 -7.60 -22.05
C LEU A 190 -4.82 -7.18 -23.05
N ALA A 191 -3.60 -7.61 -22.81
CA ALA A 191 -2.49 -7.33 -23.71
C ALA A 191 -2.41 -8.41 -24.79
N ASN A 192 -2.21 -7.98 -26.03
CA ASN A 192 -1.86 -8.88 -27.12
C ASN A 192 -0.50 -9.54 -26.83
N GLY A 193 -0.51 -10.72 -26.23
CA GLY A 193 0.60 -11.66 -26.29
C GLY A 193 1.68 -11.64 -25.19
N SER A 194 1.66 -10.75 -24.22
CA SER A 194 2.68 -10.76 -23.14
C SER A 194 2.04 -11.05 -21.78
N ALA A 195 2.54 -12.04 -21.08
CA ALA A 195 2.12 -12.29 -19.69
C ALA A 195 2.42 -11.05 -18.82
N PRO A 196 1.48 -10.58 -17.99
CA PRO A 196 1.71 -9.45 -17.12
C PRO A 196 2.74 -9.84 -16.04
N SER A 197 3.93 -9.24 -16.10
CA SER A 197 4.98 -9.48 -15.11
C SER A 197 4.72 -8.77 -13.79
N ALA A 198 3.84 -7.77 -13.78
CA ALA A 198 3.51 -6.99 -12.59
C ALA A 198 2.04 -7.13 -12.21
N LYS A 199 1.78 -7.07 -10.91
CA LYS A 199 0.42 -7.10 -10.35
C LYS A 199 -0.08 -5.66 -10.22
N MET A 200 -1.11 -5.30 -10.97
CA MET A 200 -1.78 -4.00 -10.84
C MET A 200 -3.01 -4.13 -9.95
N THR A 201 -3.18 -3.17 -9.06
CA THR A 201 -4.32 -3.10 -8.14
C THR A 201 -4.84 -1.67 -8.08
N ILE A 202 -6.16 -1.51 -8.14
CA ILE A 202 -6.83 -0.25 -7.78
C ILE A 202 -7.28 -0.40 -6.34
N VAL A 203 -7.01 0.59 -5.49
CA VAL A 203 -7.48 0.62 -4.11
C VAL A 203 -8.24 1.89 -3.81
N LEU A 204 -9.20 1.78 -2.91
CA LEU A 204 -9.91 2.90 -2.29
C LEU A 204 -9.81 2.72 -0.78
N ASP A 205 -9.16 3.66 -0.12
CA ASP A 205 -8.96 3.71 1.31
C ASP A 205 -9.84 4.79 1.93
N GLU A 206 -10.63 4.40 2.91
CA GLU A 206 -11.29 5.30 3.87
C GLU A 206 -10.57 5.14 5.20
N VAL A 207 -9.94 6.24 5.65
CA VAL A 207 -8.97 6.24 6.74
C VAL A 207 -9.53 7.05 7.91
N THR A 208 -9.46 6.47 9.10
CA THR A 208 -9.81 7.12 10.37
C THR A 208 -8.69 6.94 11.38
N GLU A 209 -8.74 7.68 12.47
CA GLU A 209 -7.87 7.46 13.61
C GLU A 209 -8.34 6.22 14.39
N ALA A 210 -7.42 5.34 14.81
CA ALA A 210 -7.79 4.08 15.44
C ALA A 210 -8.39 4.26 16.85
N GLU A 211 -7.97 5.30 17.58
CA GLU A 211 -8.46 5.57 18.94
C GLU A 211 -9.82 6.29 18.98
N ALA A 212 -10.19 7.02 17.92
CA ALA A 212 -11.45 7.78 17.88
C ALA A 212 -12.72 6.91 18.02
N ILE A 213 -12.59 5.60 17.79
CA ILE A 213 -13.69 4.64 17.90
C ILE A 213 -14.03 4.32 19.37
N ASN A 214 -13.08 4.49 20.30
CA ASN A 214 -13.23 4.06 21.69
C ASN A 214 -13.69 5.16 22.66
N ASP A 215 -13.59 6.44 22.30
CA ASP A 215 -13.73 7.55 23.26
C ASP A 215 -15.16 8.11 23.33
N GLY A 216 -16.10 7.70 22.49
CA GLY A 216 -17.48 8.21 22.51
C GLY A 216 -17.60 9.76 22.45
N SER A 217 -16.47 10.46 22.29
CA SER A 217 -16.41 11.91 22.26
C SER A 217 -16.91 12.41 20.90
N ASP A 218 -17.74 13.45 20.95
CA ASP A 218 -18.34 14.15 19.79
C ASP A 218 -17.31 14.95 18.96
N LYS A 219 -16.00 14.72 19.18
CA LYS A 219 -14.93 15.38 18.44
C LYS A 219 -14.93 14.81 17.03
N SER A 220 -15.12 15.69 16.04
CA SER A 220 -14.95 15.35 14.63
C SER A 220 -13.59 14.68 14.42
N GLY A 221 -13.59 13.34 14.37
CA GLY A 221 -12.38 12.55 14.20
C GLY A 221 -11.75 12.76 12.82
N PHE A 222 -10.53 12.31 12.64
CA PHE A 222 -9.90 12.28 11.34
C PHE A 222 -10.64 11.34 10.40
N ILE A 223 -11.06 11.83 9.24
CA ILE A 223 -11.63 11.03 8.14
C ILE A 223 -10.98 11.49 6.85
N HIS A 224 -10.42 10.55 6.09
CA HIS A 224 -9.80 10.83 4.81
C HIS A 224 -10.07 9.70 3.81
N THR A 225 -10.43 10.08 2.58
CA THR A 225 -10.67 9.11 1.49
C THR A 225 -9.67 9.36 0.37
N ILE A 226 -8.97 8.31 -0.06
CA ILE A 226 -7.98 8.37 -1.12
C ILE A 226 -8.04 7.11 -2.00
N GLY A 227 -7.92 7.30 -3.31
CA GLY A 227 -7.71 6.23 -4.27
C GLY A 227 -6.24 6.11 -4.64
N GLU A 228 -5.79 4.88 -4.87
CA GLU A 228 -4.43 4.59 -5.34
C GLU A 228 -4.51 3.54 -6.46
N VAL A 229 -3.69 3.70 -7.49
CA VAL A 229 -3.38 2.61 -8.42
C VAL A 229 -1.96 2.18 -8.11
N GLU A 230 -1.81 0.91 -7.80
CA GLU A 230 -0.56 0.29 -7.34
C GLU A 230 -0.08 -0.71 -8.39
N LEU A 231 1.20 -0.71 -8.69
CA LEU A 231 1.90 -1.74 -9.44
C LEU A 231 2.99 -2.36 -8.57
N PHE A 232 2.95 -3.67 -8.44
CA PHE A 232 3.86 -4.44 -7.63
C PHE A 232 4.65 -5.43 -8.46
N GLU A 233 5.98 -5.46 -8.30
CA GLU A 233 6.88 -6.40 -8.93
C GLU A 233 7.87 -6.99 -7.94
N GLU A 234 7.96 -8.32 -7.89
CA GLU A 234 8.97 -9.04 -7.15
C GLU A 234 10.22 -9.20 -8.01
N LEU A 235 11.33 -8.67 -7.55
CA LEU A 235 12.63 -8.79 -8.19
C LEU A 235 13.45 -9.86 -7.48
N VAL A 236 13.99 -10.77 -8.28
CA VAL A 236 14.91 -11.80 -7.81
C VAL A 236 16.25 -11.54 -8.44
N THR A 237 17.24 -11.26 -7.61
CA THR A 237 18.61 -11.02 -8.06
C THR A 237 19.56 -12.02 -7.41
N GLU A 238 20.60 -12.42 -8.14
CA GLU A 238 21.70 -13.20 -7.59
C GLU A 238 22.77 -12.23 -7.07
N ASP A 239 23.21 -12.49 -5.84
CA ASP A 239 24.11 -11.60 -5.12
C ASP A 239 25.43 -11.42 -5.85
N LYS A 240 25.71 -10.22 -6.34
CA LYS A 240 27.05 -9.82 -6.74
C LYS A 240 27.45 -8.41 -6.33
N ASP A 241 26.49 -7.49 -6.09
CA ASP A 241 26.84 -6.10 -5.85
C ASP A 241 25.62 -5.29 -5.36
N ASN A 242 25.71 -4.66 -4.19
CA ASN A 242 24.64 -3.84 -3.62
C ASN A 242 24.31 -2.61 -4.48
N GLU A 243 25.28 -2.01 -5.15
CA GLU A 243 25.06 -0.82 -6.01
C GLU A 243 24.29 -1.20 -7.28
N GLY A 244 24.62 -2.33 -7.90
CA GLY A 244 23.89 -2.87 -9.04
C GLY A 244 22.44 -3.19 -8.73
N HIS A 245 22.17 -3.69 -7.52
CA HIS A 245 20.81 -3.96 -7.05
C HIS A 245 19.97 -2.69 -6.89
N GLU A 246 20.55 -1.63 -6.34
CA GLU A 246 19.82 -0.37 -6.16
C GLU A 246 19.53 0.29 -7.51
N ALA A 247 20.47 0.29 -8.43
CA ALA A 247 20.29 0.80 -9.79
C ALA A 247 19.17 0.04 -10.52
N HIS A 248 19.17 -1.29 -10.44
CA HIS A 248 18.14 -2.14 -11.06
C HIS A 248 16.75 -1.89 -10.46
N ARG A 249 16.63 -1.76 -9.13
CA ARG A 249 15.35 -1.40 -8.47
C ARG A 249 14.82 -0.06 -8.98
N LYS A 250 15.68 0.96 -9.12
CA LYS A 250 15.27 2.28 -9.64
C LYS A 250 14.85 2.22 -11.10
N GLU A 251 15.55 1.47 -11.94
CA GLU A 251 15.17 1.24 -13.33
C GLU A 251 13.78 0.60 -13.45
N VAL A 252 13.55 -0.50 -12.72
CA VAL A 252 12.24 -1.18 -12.69
C VAL A 252 11.16 -0.26 -12.17
N ALA A 253 11.41 0.46 -11.07
CA ALA A 253 10.45 1.41 -10.50
C ALA A 253 10.10 2.52 -11.50
N THR A 254 11.06 3.04 -12.26
CA THR A 254 10.82 4.07 -13.28
C THR A 254 9.96 3.53 -14.41
N ARG A 255 10.31 2.38 -14.97
CA ARG A 255 9.52 1.73 -16.03
C ARG A 255 8.09 1.44 -15.59
N ARG A 256 7.89 0.93 -14.36
CA ARG A 256 6.55 0.65 -13.82
C ARG A 256 5.75 1.92 -13.53
N MET A 257 6.41 2.98 -13.11
CA MET A 257 5.76 4.28 -12.93
C MET A 257 5.27 4.85 -14.27
N ASP A 258 6.01 4.70 -15.34
CA ASP A 258 5.58 5.17 -16.66
C ASP A 258 4.39 4.35 -17.20
N GLU A 259 4.41 3.03 -17.00
CA GLU A 259 3.27 2.16 -17.29
C GLU A 259 2.01 2.58 -16.50
N LEU A 260 2.16 2.92 -15.23
CA LEU A 260 1.08 3.35 -14.36
C LEU A 260 0.52 4.72 -14.79
N LYS A 261 1.39 5.66 -15.17
CA LYS A 261 0.98 6.97 -15.70
C LYS A 261 0.16 6.82 -16.99
N GLU A 262 0.64 5.99 -17.91
CA GLU A 262 -0.06 5.72 -19.18
C GLU A 262 -1.44 5.12 -18.91
N PHE A 263 -1.53 4.09 -18.05
CA PHE A 263 -2.80 3.48 -17.66
C PHE A 263 -3.79 4.50 -17.10
N MET A 264 -3.35 5.36 -16.16
CA MET A 264 -4.23 6.36 -15.57
C MET A 264 -4.58 7.49 -16.55
N LEU A 265 -3.69 7.85 -17.47
CA LEU A 265 -3.94 8.88 -18.49
C LEU A 265 -5.02 8.43 -19.47
N VAL A 266 -4.90 7.21 -19.98
CA VAL A 266 -5.90 6.60 -20.89
C VAL A 266 -7.26 6.50 -20.20
N ASN A 267 -7.29 6.31 -18.88
CA ASN A 267 -8.49 6.18 -18.06
C ASN A 267 -8.74 7.42 -17.17
N ALA A 268 -8.33 8.61 -17.61
CA ALA A 268 -8.38 9.85 -16.82
C ALA A 268 -9.80 10.19 -16.30
N GLY A 269 -10.85 9.75 -16.98
CA GLY A 269 -12.21 9.92 -16.49
C GLY A 269 -12.54 9.14 -15.21
N LEU A 270 -11.74 8.11 -14.87
CA LEU A 270 -11.88 7.33 -13.63
C LEU A 270 -10.95 7.86 -12.53
N PHE A 271 -9.75 8.28 -12.91
CA PHE A 271 -8.65 8.59 -11.97
C PHE A 271 -8.37 10.10 -11.96
N THR A 272 -9.16 10.85 -11.18
CA THR A 272 -9.01 12.31 -11.10
C THR A 272 -7.82 12.70 -10.24
N THR A 273 -6.88 13.46 -10.81
CA THR A 273 -5.67 13.93 -10.08
C THR A 273 -5.71 15.44 -9.79
N THR A 274 -6.83 16.09 -10.07
CA THR A 274 -7.08 17.52 -9.78
C THR A 274 -8.35 17.61 -8.92
N PRO A 275 -8.30 18.27 -7.74
CA PRO A 275 -7.09 18.81 -7.09
C PRO A 275 -6.05 17.74 -6.79
N LYS A 276 -4.81 18.14 -6.47
CA LYS A 276 -3.74 17.20 -6.16
C LYS A 276 -4.14 16.28 -5.01
N PRO A 277 -4.17 14.94 -5.22
CA PRO A 277 -4.54 14.02 -4.15
C PRO A 277 -3.49 14.01 -3.03
N ILE A 278 -3.98 13.90 -1.80
CA ILE A 278 -3.16 13.93 -0.58
C ILE A 278 -3.13 12.52 -0.01
N GLY A 279 -1.94 11.98 0.25
CA GLY A 279 -1.79 10.66 0.88
C GLY A 279 -2.22 10.67 2.35
N LYS A 280 -2.63 9.50 2.88
CA LYS A 280 -3.22 9.36 4.22
C LYS A 280 -2.38 9.94 5.35
N LEU A 281 -1.05 9.70 5.36
CA LEU A 281 -0.17 10.25 6.40
C LEU A 281 -0.07 11.77 6.33
N SER A 282 0.11 12.35 5.12
CA SER A 282 0.15 13.81 4.96
C SER A 282 -1.17 14.47 5.34
N ALA A 283 -2.31 13.82 5.06
CA ALA A 283 -3.62 14.30 5.48
C ALA A 283 -3.76 14.26 7.01
N TYR A 284 -3.31 13.16 7.64
CA TYR A 284 -3.33 13.03 9.09
C TYR A 284 -2.42 14.04 9.76
N ASP A 285 -1.19 14.22 9.29
CA ASP A 285 -0.25 15.21 9.83
C ASP A 285 -0.82 16.64 9.77
N THR A 286 -1.45 17.00 8.63
CA THR A 286 -2.09 18.31 8.47
C THR A 286 -3.23 18.48 9.47
N TRP A 287 -4.08 17.47 9.61
CA TRP A 287 -5.20 17.48 10.54
C TRP A 287 -4.74 17.54 12.00
N SER A 288 -3.79 16.71 12.41
CA SER A 288 -3.24 16.66 13.76
C SER A 288 -2.61 18.00 14.17
N ASN A 289 -1.78 18.58 13.29
CA ASN A 289 -1.13 19.87 13.53
C ASN A 289 -2.12 21.06 13.61
N SER A 290 -3.30 20.94 13.01
CA SER A 290 -4.34 21.98 13.10
C SER A 290 -5.07 22.00 14.46
N ARG A 291 -4.82 21.00 15.32
CA ARG A 291 -5.46 20.82 16.63
C ARG A 291 -4.50 21.06 17.81
N SER A 292 -3.21 21.10 17.51
CA SER A 292 -2.16 21.46 18.47
C SER A 292 -2.04 22.97 18.60
#